data_72e43ff6541a63bed3f504a74988f820
#
_entry.id   72e43ff6541a63bed3f504a74988f820
#
_cell.length_a   1.000
_cell.length_b   1.000
_cell.length_c   1.000
_cell.angle_alpha   90.00
_cell.angle_beta   90.00
_cell.angle_gamma   90.00
#
_symmetry.space_group_name_H-M   'P 1'
#
loop_
_entity.id
_entity.type
_entity.pdbx_description
1 polymer ?
#
loop_
_entity_poly.entity_id
_entity_poly.type
_entity_poly.pdbx_seq_one_letter_code
_entity_poly.pdbx_strand_id
1 'polypeptide(L)'
;TPGDKSAIYLGKLVANVCVMGAVELVILVLFGLFFDVDLARALPGLAVVLPLGTLGLAAVGTLFAAVTAQVRARELLFPVLLLPVQVPVLLATVSATQVALAGQPLADARAWLQLLAAADLVYLVIGLLTFEFVLEA
;
A
#
# COMPACT_ATOMS: atom_id res chain seq x y z
N THR A 1 22.67 9.18 11.91
CA THR A 1 22.66 7.79 12.38
C THR A 1 21.66 6.95 11.61
N PRO A 2 21.91 5.63 11.44
CA PRO A 2 20.97 4.78 10.73
C PRO A 2 19.55 4.80 11.31
N GLY A 3 19.43 4.87 12.63
CA GLY A 3 18.13 4.91 13.29
C GLY A 3 17.32 6.16 12.92
N ASP A 4 17.98 7.31 12.76
CA ASP A 4 17.31 8.55 12.37
C ASP A 4 16.77 8.48 10.95
N LYS A 5 17.51 7.85 10.03
CA LYS A 5 17.10 7.69 8.65
C LYS A 5 15.90 6.75 8.53
N SER A 6 15.95 5.64 9.27
CA SER A 6 14.81 4.72 9.34
C SER A 6 13.58 5.40 9.93
N ALA A 7 13.77 6.23 10.95
CA ALA A 7 12.68 6.99 11.56
C ALA A 7 12.04 7.97 10.56
N ILE A 8 12.86 8.61 9.71
CA ILE A 8 12.35 9.51 8.66
C ILE A 8 11.50 8.72 7.65
N TYR A 9 11.98 7.56 7.21
CA TYR A 9 11.22 6.71 6.30
C TYR A 9 9.89 6.30 6.92
N LEU A 10 9.92 5.81 8.17
CA LEU A 10 8.72 5.38 8.86
C LEU A 10 7.74 6.55 9.06
N GLY A 11 8.22 7.74 9.38
CA GLY A 11 7.39 8.92 9.52
C GLY A 11 6.67 9.28 8.24
N LYS A 12 7.39 9.27 7.12
CA LYS A 12 6.79 9.54 5.81
C LYS A 12 5.81 8.45 5.41
N LEU A 13 6.15 7.20 5.70
CA LEU A 13 5.29 6.06 5.44
C LEU A 13 3.97 6.17 6.20
N VAL A 14 4.04 6.46 7.50
CA VAL A 14 2.85 6.62 8.35
C VAL A 14 1.98 7.77 7.83
N ALA A 15 2.59 8.90 7.49
CA ALA A 15 1.85 10.04 6.95
C ALA A 15 1.13 9.66 5.65
N ASN A 16 1.80 8.96 4.74
CA ASN A 16 1.21 8.51 3.49
C ASN A 16 0.07 7.51 3.73
N VAL A 17 0.27 6.57 4.64
CA VAL A 17 -0.78 5.60 5.00
C VAL A 17 -2.00 6.31 5.58
N CYS A 18 -1.80 7.31 6.43
CA CYS A 18 -2.92 8.06 7.01
C CYS A 18 -3.71 8.81 5.94
N VAL A 19 -3.02 9.48 5.02
CA VAL A 19 -3.69 10.21 3.92
C VAL A 19 -4.44 9.24 3.01
N MET A 20 -3.80 8.16 2.62
CA MET A 20 -4.42 7.14 1.77
C MET A 20 -5.62 6.51 2.46
N GLY A 21 -5.50 6.21 3.74
CA GLY A 21 -6.59 5.65 4.53
C GLY A 21 -7.80 6.58 4.62
N ALA A 22 -7.55 7.88 4.81
CA ALA A 22 -8.63 8.87 4.84
C ALA A 22 -9.37 8.92 3.50
N VAL A 23 -8.63 8.94 2.40
CA VAL A 23 -9.22 8.93 1.05
C VAL A 23 -10.00 7.64 0.82
N GLU A 24 -9.45 6.50 1.23
CA GLU A 24 -10.12 5.21 1.09
C GLU A 24 -11.44 5.16 1.85
N LEU A 25 -11.48 5.71 3.07
CA LEU A 25 -12.72 5.76 3.84
C LEU A 25 -13.80 6.58 3.12
N VAL A 26 -13.42 7.71 2.56
CA VAL A 26 -14.35 8.55 1.80
C VAL A 26 -14.86 7.78 0.57
N ILE A 27 -13.95 7.12 -0.15
CA ILE A 27 -14.32 6.33 -1.33
C ILE A 27 -15.26 5.19 -0.95
N LEU A 28 -15.01 4.50 0.16
CA LEU A 28 -15.85 3.41 0.60
C LEU A 28 -17.27 3.88 0.92
N VAL A 29 -17.40 5.01 1.63
CA VAL A 29 -18.73 5.56 1.95
C VAL A 29 -19.49 5.90 0.68
N LEU A 30 -18.83 6.58 -0.26
CA LEU A 30 -19.44 6.94 -1.53
C LEU A 30 -19.80 5.69 -2.35
N PHE A 31 -18.91 4.71 -2.38
CA PHE A 31 -19.14 3.45 -3.10
C PHE A 31 -20.39 2.74 -2.55
N GLY A 32 -20.48 2.64 -1.23
CA GLY A 32 -21.61 2.00 -0.58
C GLY A 32 -22.92 2.71 -0.89
N LEU A 33 -22.92 4.06 -0.93
CA LEU A 33 -24.12 4.84 -1.23
C LEU A 33 -24.53 4.75 -2.69
N PHE A 34 -23.56 4.84 -3.62
CA PHE A 34 -23.89 4.87 -5.04
C PHE A 34 -24.20 3.49 -5.63
N PHE A 35 -23.55 2.44 -5.13
CA PHE A 35 -23.70 1.10 -5.69
C PHE A 35 -24.55 0.19 -4.81
N ASP A 36 -25.11 0.72 -3.72
CA ASP A 36 -25.97 -0.03 -2.81
C ASP A 36 -25.32 -1.33 -2.32
N VAL A 37 -24.05 -1.22 -1.94
CA VAL A 37 -23.26 -2.35 -1.41
C VAL A 37 -23.42 -2.41 0.11
N ASP A 38 -23.60 -3.61 0.65
CA ASP A 38 -23.66 -3.81 2.10
C ASP A 38 -22.23 -3.76 2.68
N LEU A 39 -21.79 -2.54 3.01
CA LEU A 39 -20.47 -2.34 3.59
C LEU A 39 -20.34 -2.94 4.98
N ALA A 40 -21.43 -2.96 5.75
CA ALA A 40 -21.37 -3.54 7.10
C ALA A 40 -20.98 -5.02 7.05
N ARG A 41 -21.46 -5.74 6.05
CA ARG A 41 -21.12 -7.15 5.85
C ARG A 41 -19.69 -7.31 5.36
N ALA A 42 -19.20 -6.38 4.56
CA ALA A 42 -17.85 -6.43 3.99
C ALA A 42 -16.79 -5.89 4.94
N LEU A 43 -17.16 -5.12 5.97
CA LEU A 43 -16.21 -4.44 6.86
C LEU A 43 -15.14 -5.35 7.46
N PRO A 44 -15.45 -6.53 8.01
CA PRO A 44 -14.41 -7.37 8.60
C PRO A 44 -13.32 -7.74 7.60
N GLY A 45 -13.70 -8.10 6.38
CA GLY A 45 -12.73 -8.43 5.33
C GLY A 45 -11.96 -7.21 4.88
N LEU A 46 -12.63 -6.08 4.66
CA LEU A 46 -11.99 -4.85 4.24
C LEU A 46 -11.02 -4.32 5.29
N ALA A 47 -11.33 -4.50 6.57
CA ALA A 47 -10.45 -4.07 7.65
C ALA A 47 -9.11 -4.81 7.65
N VAL A 48 -9.05 -6.00 7.05
CA VAL A 48 -7.80 -6.74 6.87
C VAL A 48 -7.13 -6.39 5.53
N VAL A 49 -7.89 -6.38 4.46
CA VAL A 49 -7.36 -6.22 3.10
C VAL A 49 -6.85 -4.81 2.85
N LEU A 50 -7.61 -3.79 3.21
CA LEU A 50 -7.26 -2.40 2.89
C LEU A 50 -5.99 -1.93 3.60
N PRO A 51 -5.80 -2.18 4.91
CA PRO A 51 -4.53 -1.80 5.54
C PRO A 51 -3.32 -2.50 4.91
N LEU A 52 -3.43 -3.78 4.58
CA LEU A 52 -2.33 -4.52 3.95
C LEU A 52 -2.00 -3.95 2.58
N GLY A 53 -3.00 -3.69 1.75
CA GLY A 53 -2.80 -3.11 0.43
C GLY A 53 -2.22 -1.70 0.51
N THR A 54 -2.77 -0.87 1.41
CA THR A 54 -2.31 0.50 1.61
C THR A 54 -0.86 0.53 2.07
N LEU A 55 -0.49 -0.36 2.99
CA LEU A 55 0.88 -0.45 3.49
C LEU A 55 1.85 -0.79 2.35
N GLY A 56 1.51 -1.76 1.51
CA GLY A 56 2.36 -2.14 0.38
C GLY A 56 2.54 -1.01 -0.62
N LEU A 57 1.45 -0.36 -0.99
CA LEU A 57 1.50 0.77 -1.92
C LEU A 57 2.31 1.93 -1.35
N ALA A 58 2.08 2.25 -0.08
CA ALA A 58 2.78 3.36 0.58
C ALA A 58 4.26 3.07 0.80
N ALA A 59 4.61 1.84 1.15
CA ALA A 59 6.00 1.46 1.39
C ALA A 59 6.84 1.65 0.12
N VAL A 60 6.37 1.13 -1.00
CA VAL A 60 7.08 1.27 -2.28
C VAL A 60 7.04 2.70 -2.78
N GLY A 61 5.88 3.36 -2.69
CA GLY A 61 5.73 4.74 -3.13
C GLY A 61 6.65 5.70 -2.39
N THR A 62 6.75 5.55 -1.07
CA THR A 62 7.62 6.40 -0.25
C THR A 62 9.09 6.19 -0.62
N LEU A 63 9.49 4.93 -0.81
CA LEU A 63 10.86 4.61 -1.20
C LEU A 63 11.20 5.20 -2.57
N PHE A 64 10.34 4.97 -3.56
CA PHE A 64 10.60 5.44 -4.92
C PHE A 64 10.59 6.95 -5.02
N ALA A 65 9.72 7.62 -4.24
CA ALA A 65 9.72 9.08 -4.20
C ALA A 65 11.08 9.62 -3.73
N ALA A 66 11.67 8.98 -2.71
CA ALA A 66 12.98 9.38 -2.21
C ALA A 66 14.10 9.07 -3.21
N VAL A 67 14.05 7.88 -3.81
CA VAL A 67 15.09 7.45 -4.77
C VAL A 67 15.11 8.33 -6.00
N THR A 68 13.93 8.71 -6.51
CA THR A 68 13.84 9.49 -7.75
C THR A 68 13.90 11.02 -7.52
N ALA A 69 13.92 11.46 -6.26
CA ALA A 69 13.89 12.90 -5.95
C ALA A 69 15.04 13.68 -6.56
N GLN A 70 16.20 13.06 -6.76
CA GLN A 70 17.40 13.71 -7.29
C GLN A 70 17.64 13.41 -8.77
N VAL A 71 16.73 12.73 -9.41
CA VAL A 71 16.86 12.37 -10.82
C VAL A 71 16.15 13.44 -11.66
N ARG A 72 16.79 13.90 -12.75
CA ARG A 72 16.24 14.94 -13.62
C ARG A 72 14.89 14.57 -14.22
N ALA A 73 14.74 13.31 -14.61
CA ALA A 73 13.52 12.83 -15.25
C ALA A 73 12.54 12.22 -14.24
N ARG A 74 12.54 12.74 -13.00
CA ARG A 74 11.70 12.20 -11.91
C ARG A 74 10.23 12.04 -12.32
N GLU A 75 9.69 13.04 -13.02
CA GLU A 75 8.28 13.04 -13.42
C GLU A 75 7.93 11.86 -14.32
N LEU A 76 8.90 11.38 -15.11
CA LEU A 76 8.73 10.23 -15.99
C LEU A 76 9.17 8.94 -15.32
N LEU A 77 10.29 8.97 -14.61
CA LEU A 77 10.86 7.77 -13.99
C LEU A 77 10.03 7.25 -12.83
N PHE A 78 9.47 8.14 -12.02
CA PHE A 78 8.71 7.73 -10.86
C PHE A 78 7.55 6.80 -11.22
N PRO A 79 6.60 7.20 -12.08
CA PRO A 79 5.51 6.30 -12.43
C PRO A 79 5.94 5.09 -13.26
N VAL A 80 6.93 5.25 -14.14
CA VAL A 80 7.39 4.15 -14.98
C VAL A 80 8.01 3.03 -14.15
N LEU A 81 8.81 3.37 -13.14
CA LEU A 81 9.43 2.38 -12.27
C LEU A 81 8.45 1.85 -11.22
N LEU A 82 7.56 2.71 -10.74
CA LEU A 82 6.64 2.36 -9.67
C LEU A 82 5.58 1.36 -10.12
N LEU A 83 4.99 1.56 -11.29
CA LEU A 83 3.85 0.76 -11.75
C LEU A 83 4.14 -0.74 -11.79
N PRO A 84 5.24 -1.22 -12.44
CA PRO A 84 5.51 -2.66 -12.45
C PRO A 84 5.71 -3.27 -11.07
N VAL A 85 6.31 -2.52 -10.15
CA VAL A 85 6.55 -3.00 -8.79
C VAL A 85 5.25 -3.07 -7.99
N GLN A 86 4.31 -2.16 -8.26
CA GLN A 86 3.02 -2.11 -7.56
C GLN A 86 1.99 -3.12 -8.10
N VAL A 87 2.20 -3.67 -9.29
CA VAL A 87 1.21 -4.57 -9.91
C VAL A 87 0.84 -5.75 -9.00
N PRO A 88 1.80 -6.49 -8.40
CA PRO A 88 1.43 -7.60 -7.53
C PRO A 88 0.58 -7.15 -6.33
N VAL A 89 0.91 -6.01 -5.73
CA VAL A 89 0.15 -5.47 -4.59
C VAL A 89 -1.26 -5.07 -5.01
N LEU A 90 -1.37 -4.36 -6.14
CA LEU A 90 -2.68 -3.94 -6.66
C LEU A 90 -3.55 -5.14 -7.01
N LEU A 91 -2.98 -6.13 -7.70
CA LEU A 91 -3.70 -7.33 -8.10
C LEU A 91 -4.22 -8.09 -6.89
N ALA A 92 -3.37 -8.30 -5.90
CA ALA A 92 -3.75 -9.02 -4.70
C ALA A 92 -4.80 -8.25 -3.89
N THR A 93 -4.63 -6.92 -3.78
CA THR A 93 -5.58 -6.07 -3.04
C THR A 93 -6.95 -6.07 -3.71
N VAL A 94 -7.01 -5.91 -5.02
CA VAL A 94 -8.27 -5.92 -5.76
C VAL A 94 -8.96 -7.27 -5.63
N SER A 95 -8.20 -8.36 -5.81
CA SER A 95 -8.75 -9.71 -5.75
C SER A 95 -9.29 -10.04 -4.36
N ALA A 96 -8.55 -9.68 -3.31
CA ALA A 96 -9.01 -9.90 -1.93
C ALA A 96 -10.21 -9.01 -1.58
N THR A 97 -10.23 -7.78 -2.09
CA THR A 97 -11.35 -6.85 -1.89
C THR A 97 -12.64 -7.41 -2.52
N GLN A 98 -12.53 -8.03 -3.70
CA GLN A 98 -13.69 -8.66 -4.34
C GLN A 98 -14.29 -9.74 -3.45
N VAL A 99 -13.44 -10.56 -2.81
CA VAL A 99 -13.91 -11.58 -1.87
C VAL A 99 -14.63 -10.94 -0.68
N ALA A 100 -14.07 -9.89 -0.12
CA ALA A 100 -14.66 -9.18 1.03
C ALA A 100 -16.01 -8.55 0.67
N LEU A 101 -16.09 -7.88 -0.48
CA LEU A 101 -17.32 -7.21 -0.91
C LEU A 101 -18.43 -8.21 -1.26
N ALA A 102 -18.07 -9.40 -1.72
CA ALA A 102 -19.04 -10.45 -2.02
C ALA A 102 -19.57 -11.12 -0.74
N GLY A 103 -19.05 -10.76 0.42
CA GLY A 103 -19.45 -11.34 1.68
C GLY A 103 -18.97 -12.78 1.87
N GLN A 104 -18.01 -13.21 1.07
CA GLN A 104 -17.42 -14.54 1.18
C GLN A 104 -16.46 -14.61 2.36
N PRO A 105 -16.20 -15.81 2.92
CA PRO A 105 -15.22 -15.95 3.99
C PRO A 105 -13.85 -15.44 3.56
N LEU A 106 -13.14 -14.78 4.48
CA LEU A 106 -11.82 -14.24 4.19
C LEU A 106 -10.82 -15.35 3.81
N ALA A 107 -11.08 -16.57 4.27
CA ALA A 107 -10.26 -17.73 3.90
C ALA A 107 -10.22 -17.97 2.39
N ASP A 108 -11.26 -17.55 1.65
CA ASP A 108 -11.27 -17.66 0.18
C ASP A 108 -10.25 -16.74 -0.48
N ALA A 109 -9.80 -15.71 0.22
CA ALA A 109 -8.77 -14.79 -0.25
C ALA A 109 -7.39 -15.13 0.31
N ARG A 110 -7.22 -16.29 0.91
CA ARG A 110 -5.99 -16.65 1.63
C ARG A 110 -4.73 -16.47 0.81
N ALA A 111 -4.75 -16.93 -0.43
CA ALA A 111 -3.57 -16.83 -1.31
C ALA A 111 -3.21 -15.37 -1.57
N TRP A 112 -4.21 -14.52 -1.81
CA TRP A 112 -4.00 -13.09 -2.05
C TRP A 112 -3.50 -12.38 -0.80
N LEU A 113 -4.03 -12.73 0.37
CA LEU A 113 -3.57 -12.16 1.64
C LEU A 113 -2.14 -12.58 1.96
N GLN A 114 -1.77 -13.81 1.67
CA GLN A 114 -0.40 -14.28 1.82
C GLN A 114 0.55 -13.52 0.90
N LEU A 115 0.14 -13.27 -0.33
CA LEU A 115 0.94 -12.48 -1.28
C LEU A 115 1.11 -11.05 -0.77
N LEU A 116 0.03 -10.42 -0.28
CA LEU A 116 0.10 -9.07 0.28
C LEU A 116 1.04 -9.01 1.48
N ALA A 117 0.89 -9.94 2.42
CA ALA A 117 1.73 -9.96 3.61
C ALA A 117 3.21 -10.13 3.25
N ALA A 118 3.50 -11.03 2.32
CA ALA A 118 4.86 -11.26 1.86
C ALA A 118 5.42 -10.03 1.15
N ALA A 119 4.64 -9.42 0.27
CA ALA A 119 5.08 -8.22 -0.45
C ALA A 119 5.31 -7.05 0.51
N ASP A 120 4.40 -6.85 1.46
CA ASP A 120 4.52 -5.78 2.45
C ASP A 120 5.80 -5.94 3.27
N LEU A 121 6.08 -7.17 3.72
CA LEU A 121 7.28 -7.45 4.49
C LEU A 121 8.54 -7.18 3.68
N VAL A 122 8.58 -7.67 2.45
CA VAL A 122 9.74 -7.47 1.57
C VAL A 122 9.96 -6.00 1.29
N TYR A 123 8.90 -5.28 0.93
CA TYR A 123 9.02 -3.86 0.58
C TYR A 123 9.41 -3.01 1.80
N LEU A 124 8.88 -3.32 2.98
CA LEU A 124 9.28 -2.60 4.20
C LEU A 124 10.75 -2.82 4.53
N VAL A 125 11.20 -4.08 4.45
CA VAL A 125 12.60 -4.40 4.73
C VAL A 125 13.52 -3.70 3.73
N ILE A 126 13.21 -3.79 2.44
CA ILE A 126 13.99 -3.12 1.40
C ILE A 126 13.97 -1.61 1.62
N GLY A 127 12.81 -1.05 1.95
CA GLY A 127 12.68 0.38 2.20
C GLY A 127 13.53 0.85 3.35
N LEU A 128 13.50 0.13 4.47
CA LEU A 128 14.29 0.49 5.64
C LEU A 128 15.79 0.41 5.36
N LEU A 129 16.24 -0.67 4.70
CA LEU A 129 17.64 -0.85 4.38
C LEU A 129 18.12 0.15 3.35
N THR A 130 17.34 0.37 2.29
CA THR A 130 17.73 1.25 1.18
C THR A 130 17.71 2.71 1.58
N PHE A 131 16.76 3.09 2.45
CA PHE A 131 16.60 4.49 2.84
C PHE A 131 17.83 5.02 3.57
N GLU A 132 18.52 4.16 4.30
CA GLU A 132 19.76 4.53 4.95
C GLU A 132 20.81 4.98 3.94
N PHE A 133 20.89 4.29 2.79
CA PHE A 133 21.82 4.64 1.72
C PHE A 133 21.35 5.87 0.94
N VAL A 134 20.05 5.98 0.68
CA VAL A 134 19.48 7.11 -0.07
C VAL A 134 19.75 8.43 0.64
N LEU A 135 19.56 8.48 1.95
CA LEU A 135 19.75 9.70 2.72
C LEU A 135 21.22 10.06 2.98
N GLU A 136 22.14 9.12 2.75
CA GLU A 136 23.56 9.40 2.85
C GLU A 136 24.13 10.08 1.59
N ALA A 137 23.45 9.92 0.48
CA ALA A 137 23.92 10.44 -0.81
C ALA A 137 23.76 11.95 -0.98
#